data_d41913ca90fbda2d253304222a056994
#
_entry.id   d41913ca90fbda2d253304222a056994
#
_cell.length_a   1.000
_cell.length_b   1.000
_cell.length_c   1.000
_cell.angle_alpha   90.00
_cell.angle_beta   90.00
_cell.angle_gamma   90.00
#
_symmetry.space_group_name_H-M   'P 1'
#
loop_
_entity.id
_entity.type
_entity.pdbx_description
1 polymer ?
#
loop_
_entity_poly.entity_id
_entity_poly.type
_entity_poly.pdbx_seq_one_letter_code
_entity_poly.pdbx_strand_id
1 'polypeptide(L)'
;VFPQVVVTDGFMRRVEQGAAWTLVDPYEVKQVLGIDLPNLWGTEFDEAYEQIEEAVGLGELTLAQTVNARNLFVDILETQVETGLPYIAFKDAINRANPNKHIGIIPSVNLCCESFSVVVPGKLAHSCNLASVNLAQVEDDELPEMCHLAVRLLDNTIDVTTAPIEEARNHNRNLRTIGVGVLGLADYLAKRGLRYQDKRKIRELFKEFSYQCLMGSVLLAKERGSYPAINSSEYGMGNILGKSRSQRSEWKALYDLFDFYGIRNSHVMAIAPNTSSSLIQGCTASVLPPYAKFNAESLGKGDVMKAVPFLREYGDNYQENQRLEQRIVVDAIAEMQKWVDTGISMELVFNLNPDVYAPNKTVDASDIYDTALRAWRRGLKAIYYIRTVKEDRLSEVDGCGDSC
;
A
#
# COMPACT_ATOMS: atom_id res chain seq x y z
N VAL A 1 17.66 9.82 -3.42
CA VAL A 1 17.03 8.70 -4.14
C VAL A 1 16.42 7.76 -3.11
N PHE A 2 15.18 7.36 -3.33
CA PHE A 2 14.48 6.39 -2.47
C PHE A 2 14.37 5.06 -3.24
N PRO A 3 15.27 4.09 -3.01
CA PRO A 3 15.26 2.83 -3.71
C PRO A 3 14.07 1.96 -3.27
N GLN A 4 13.61 1.12 -4.20
CA GLN A 4 12.55 0.14 -3.97
C GLN A 4 12.96 -1.20 -4.56
N VAL A 5 12.72 -2.27 -3.83
CA VAL A 5 12.87 -3.65 -4.30
C VAL A 5 11.48 -4.22 -4.57
N VAL A 6 11.27 -4.69 -5.79
CA VAL A 6 10.02 -5.33 -6.22
C VAL A 6 10.23 -6.82 -6.28
N VAL A 7 9.56 -7.57 -5.41
CA VAL A 7 9.73 -9.02 -5.26
C VAL A 7 8.50 -9.79 -5.75
N THR A 8 8.75 -10.95 -6.38
CA THR A 8 7.70 -11.87 -6.85
C THR A 8 7.37 -12.93 -5.80
N ASP A 9 6.22 -13.59 -5.92
CA ASP A 9 5.88 -14.73 -5.08
C ASP A 9 6.88 -15.88 -5.27
N GLY A 10 7.41 -16.06 -6.49
CA GLY A 10 8.47 -17.04 -6.77
C GLY A 10 9.73 -16.83 -5.94
N PHE A 11 10.21 -15.56 -5.89
CA PHE A 11 11.32 -15.19 -5.02
C PHE A 11 11.00 -15.46 -3.54
N MET A 12 9.84 -14.99 -3.06
CA MET A 12 9.47 -15.14 -1.66
C MET A 12 9.31 -16.60 -1.22
N ARG A 13 8.80 -17.47 -2.10
CA ARG A 13 8.80 -18.93 -1.84
C ARG A 13 10.21 -19.49 -1.67
N ARG A 14 11.17 -19.06 -2.50
CA ARG A 14 12.58 -19.48 -2.36
C ARG A 14 13.25 -18.90 -1.11
N VAL A 15 12.86 -17.71 -0.69
CA VAL A 15 13.27 -17.13 0.62
C VAL A 15 12.83 -18.03 1.77
N GLU A 16 11.56 -18.47 1.81
CA GLU A 16 11.06 -19.40 2.84
C GLU A 16 11.82 -20.71 2.86
N GLN A 17 12.12 -21.26 1.68
CA GLN A 17 12.82 -22.54 1.52
C GLN A 17 14.31 -22.43 1.76
N GLY A 18 14.90 -21.22 1.75
CA GLY A 18 16.37 -21.03 1.74
C GLY A 18 17.01 -21.56 0.46
N ALA A 19 16.26 -21.54 -0.65
CA ALA A 19 16.71 -22.06 -1.94
C ALA A 19 17.61 -21.05 -2.69
N ALA A 20 18.20 -21.53 -3.78
CA ALA A 20 18.98 -20.69 -4.67
C ALA A 20 18.10 -19.67 -5.41
N TRP A 21 18.67 -18.52 -5.72
CA TRP A 21 18.09 -17.48 -6.58
C TRP A 21 19.17 -16.96 -7.52
N THR A 22 18.88 -16.93 -8.82
CA THR A 22 19.81 -16.48 -9.83
C THR A 22 19.49 -15.04 -10.24
N LEU A 23 20.39 -14.13 -9.91
CA LEU A 23 20.36 -12.75 -10.38
C LEU A 23 20.85 -12.72 -11.82
N VAL A 24 20.17 -12.00 -12.69
CA VAL A 24 20.49 -11.91 -14.12
C VAL A 24 20.39 -10.46 -14.60
N ASP A 25 21.11 -10.13 -15.67
CA ASP A 25 20.91 -8.87 -16.37
C ASP A 25 19.65 -8.96 -17.25
N PRO A 26 18.60 -8.16 -17.01
CA PRO A 26 17.36 -8.27 -17.77
C PRO A 26 17.50 -7.85 -19.24
N TYR A 27 18.53 -7.06 -19.58
CA TYR A 27 18.82 -6.72 -20.96
C TYR A 27 19.39 -7.92 -21.72
N GLU A 28 20.38 -8.62 -21.13
CA GLU A 28 20.94 -9.86 -21.71
C GLU A 28 19.83 -10.90 -21.91
N VAL A 29 18.99 -11.12 -20.89
CA VAL A 29 17.84 -12.04 -20.96
C VAL A 29 16.94 -11.69 -22.14
N LYS A 30 16.63 -10.41 -22.34
CA LYS A 30 15.79 -9.97 -23.46
C LYS A 30 16.45 -10.18 -24.82
N GLN A 31 17.78 -9.97 -24.92
CA GLN A 31 18.50 -10.16 -26.18
C GLN A 31 18.65 -11.64 -26.56
N VAL A 32 18.91 -12.51 -25.59
CA VAL A 32 19.22 -13.94 -25.84
C VAL A 32 17.94 -14.76 -25.91
N LEU A 33 17.01 -14.58 -24.97
CA LEU A 33 15.80 -15.40 -24.84
C LEU A 33 14.52 -14.72 -25.34
N GLY A 34 14.55 -13.42 -25.64
CA GLY A 34 13.36 -12.65 -25.99
C GLY A 34 12.41 -12.40 -24.84
N ILE A 35 12.78 -12.71 -23.61
CA ILE A 35 11.96 -12.59 -22.40
C ILE A 35 12.06 -11.19 -21.83
N ASP A 36 10.93 -10.50 -21.67
CA ASP A 36 10.83 -9.19 -21.03
C ASP A 36 10.51 -9.34 -19.53
N LEU A 37 11.49 -9.87 -18.78
CA LEU A 37 11.35 -10.28 -17.39
C LEU A 37 10.73 -9.20 -16.46
N PRO A 38 11.09 -7.91 -16.56
CA PRO A 38 10.46 -6.86 -15.76
C PRO A 38 8.94 -6.75 -15.94
N ASN A 39 8.42 -7.15 -17.10
CA ASN A 39 7.00 -7.09 -17.44
C ASN A 39 6.22 -8.39 -17.21
N LEU A 40 6.81 -9.36 -16.52
CA LEU A 40 6.17 -10.62 -16.13
C LEU A 40 5.85 -10.64 -14.64
N TRP A 41 4.82 -11.40 -14.26
CA TRP A 41 4.42 -11.66 -12.87
C TRP A 41 3.65 -12.98 -12.77
N GLY A 42 3.49 -13.52 -11.54
CA GLY A 42 2.75 -14.77 -11.30
C GLY A 42 3.38 -15.96 -12.01
N THR A 43 2.54 -16.86 -12.51
CA THR A 43 2.98 -18.10 -13.18
C THR A 43 3.84 -17.82 -14.42
N GLU A 44 3.49 -16.80 -15.21
CA GLU A 44 4.28 -16.43 -16.39
C GLU A 44 5.72 -16.02 -16.02
N PHE A 45 5.89 -15.33 -14.89
CA PHE A 45 7.21 -15.00 -14.36
C PHE A 45 7.95 -16.27 -13.91
N ASP A 46 7.29 -17.15 -13.17
CA ASP A 46 7.89 -18.37 -12.65
C ASP A 46 8.39 -19.27 -13.80
N GLU A 47 7.57 -19.51 -14.82
CA GLU A 47 7.90 -20.30 -16.01
C GLU A 47 9.06 -19.68 -16.83
N ALA A 48 9.02 -18.36 -17.04
CA ALA A 48 10.11 -17.64 -17.70
C ALA A 48 11.41 -17.69 -16.91
N TYR A 49 11.31 -17.64 -15.58
CA TYR A 49 12.45 -17.67 -14.70
C TYR A 49 13.13 -19.06 -14.68
N GLU A 50 12.37 -20.15 -14.79
CA GLU A 50 12.93 -21.51 -14.95
C GLU A 50 13.73 -21.63 -16.27
N GLN A 51 13.22 -21.07 -17.37
CA GLN A 51 13.95 -21.02 -18.64
C GLN A 51 15.26 -20.22 -18.54
N ILE A 52 15.24 -19.12 -17.79
CA ILE A 52 16.43 -18.29 -17.55
C ILE A 52 17.47 -19.10 -16.75
N GLU A 53 17.07 -19.83 -15.71
CA GLU A 53 17.98 -20.66 -14.92
C GLU A 53 18.60 -21.80 -15.75
N GLU A 54 17.82 -22.41 -16.66
CA GLU A 54 18.33 -23.40 -17.61
C GLU A 54 19.37 -22.78 -18.55
N ALA A 55 19.08 -21.62 -19.16
CA ALA A 55 20.00 -20.90 -20.03
C ALA A 55 21.31 -20.47 -19.33
N VAL A 56 21.24 -20.08 -18.06
CA VAL A 56 22.43 -19.83 -17.23
C VAL A 56 23.24 -21.12 -17.04
N GLY A 57 22.57 -22.25 -16.76
CA GLY A 57 23.21 -23.56 -16.62
C GLY A 57 23.89 -24.05 -17.89
N LEU A 58 23.38 -23.68 -19.06
CA LEU A 58 23.95 -23.97 -20.38
C LEU A 58 25.06 -23.00 -20.81
N GLY A 59 25.25 -21.89 -20.05
CA GLY A 59 26.23 -20.85 -20.36
C GLY A 59 25.78 -19.89 -21.47
N GLU A 60 24.50 -19.85 -21.81
CA GLU A 60 23.92 -18.94 -22.80
C GLU A 60 23.76 -17.51 -22.25
N LEU A 61 23.53 -17.39 -20.93
CA LEU A 61 23.52 -16.14 -20.18
C LEU A 61 24.79 -16.05 -19.32
N THR A 62 25.54 -14.97 -19.49
CA THR A 62 26.85 -14.79 -18.87
C THR A 62 26.87 -13.78 -17.74
N LEU A 63 25.92 -12.82 -17.74
CA LEU A 63 25.76 -11.82 -16.70
C LEU A 63 24.78 -12.32 -15.63
N ALA A 64 25.19 -13.41 -14.95
CA ALA A 64 24.37 -14.07 -13.95
C ALA A 64 25.17 -14.40 -12.68
N GLN A 65 24.48 -14.35 -11.54
CA GLN A 65 25.05 -14.76 -10.24
C GLN A 65 23.98 -15.48 -9.43
N THR A 66 24.29 -16.71 -9.00
CA THR A 66 23.41 -17.47 -8.10
C THR A 66 23.75 -17.20 -6.64
N VAL A 67 22.75 -16.83 -5.85
CA VAL A 67 22.84 -16.53 -4.42
C VAL A 67 21.81 -17.33 -3.64
N ASN A 68 21.92 -17.36 -2.32
CA ASN A 68 20.82 -17.88 -1.48
C ASN A 68 19.74 -16.82 -1.32
N ALA A 69 18.49 -17.14 -1.67
CA ALA A 69 17.36 -16.21 -1.64
C ALA A 69 17.10 -15.63 -0.24
N ARG A 70 17.23 -16.49 0.80
CA ARG A 70 17.01 -16.05 2.20
C ARG A 70 18.09 -15.05 2.62
N ASN A 71 19.34 -15.33 2.31
CA ASN A 71 20.45 -14.43 2.66
C ASN A 71 20.27 -13.08 1.97
N LEU A 72 19.96 -13.08 0.66
CA LEU A 72 19.67 -11.84 -0.07
C LEU A 72 18.53 -11.05 0.55
N PHE A 73 17.46 -11.73 0.98
CA PHE A 73 16.32 -11.04 1.62
C PHE A 73 16.69 -10.50 3.01
N VAL A 74 17.51 -11.21 3.77
CA VAL A 74 18.07 -10.73 5.05
C VAL A 74 18.92 -9.48 4.83
N ASP A 75 19.82 -9.48 3.84
CA ASP A 75 20.65 -8.31 3.49
C ASP A 75 19.79 -7.07 3.14
N ILE A 76 18.66 -7.28 2.43
CA ILE A 76 17.69 -6.22 2.13
C ILE A 76 17.05 -5.68 3.43
N LEU A 77 16.64 -6.57 4.34
CA LEU A 77 16.03 -6.18 5.61
C LEU A 77 17.03 -5.50 6.54
N GLU A 78 18.28 -5.96 6.61
CA GLU A 78 19.35 -5.30 7.37
C GLU A 78 19.57 -3.88 6.88
N THR A 79 19.67 -3.69 5.55
CA THR A 79 19.79 -2.35 4.96
C THR A 79 18.57 -1.47 5.31
N GLN A 80 17.37 -2.06 5.29
CA GLN A 80 16.14 -1.34 5.64
C GLN A 80 16.08 -0.96 7.13
N VAL A 81 16.56 -1.81 8.00
CA VAL A 81 16.68 -1.55 9.45
C VAL A 81 17.66 -0.42 9.75
N GLU A 82 18.78 -0.36 9.02
CA GLU A 82 19.82 0.66 9.22
C GLU A 82 19.45 2.01 8.64
N THR A 83 18.78 2.02 7.48
CA THR A 83 18.57 3.24 6.69
C THR A 83 17.10 3.63 6.49
N GLY A 84 16.16 2.77 6.87
CA GLY A 84 14.74 2.88 6.51
C GLY A 84 14.40 2.39 5.10
N LEU A 85 15.41 2.13 4.25
CA LEU A 85 15.30 1.82 2.83
C LEU A 85 16.05 0.50 2.50
N PRO A 86 15.75 -0.17 1.39
CA PRO A 86 14.74 0.13 0.35
C PRO A 86 13.30 -0.20 0.80
N TYR A 87 12.30 0.38 0.14
CA TYR A 87 10.92 -0.09 0.26
C TYR A 87 10.75 -1.45 -0.41
N ILE A 88 9.81 -2.26 0.06
CA ILE A 88 9.55 -3.59 -0.51
C ILE A 88 8.14 -3.59 -1.12
N ALA A 89 8.04 -3.95 -2.39
CA ALA A 89 6.76 -4.11 -3.09
C ALA A 89 6.55 -5.56 -3.53
N PHE A 90 5.39 -6.13 -3.23
CA PHE A 90 5.01 -7.49 -3.58
C PHE A 90 4.29 -7.52 -4.92
N LYS A 91 5.04 -7.74 -6.00
CA LYS A 91 4.61 -7.61 -7.39
C LYS A 91 3.33 -8.38 -7.71
N ASP A 92 3.26 -9.63 -7.26
CA ASP A 92 2.13 -10.50 -7.56
C ASP A 92 0.86 -10.07 -6.81
N ALA A 93 0.97 -9.67 -5.55
CA ALA A 93 -0.17 -9.14 -4.79
C ALA A 93 -0.74 -7.87 -5.43
N ILE A 94 0.14 -6.98 -5.93
CA ILE A 94 -0.22 -5.77 -6.66
C ILE A 94 -0.96 -6.12 -7.96
N ASN A 95 -0.40 -7.00 -8.79
CA ASN A 95 -0.95 -7.31 -10.10
C ASN A 95 -2.18 -8.22 -10.05
N ARG A 96 -2.32 -9.08 -9.03
CA ARG A 96 -3.60 -9.77 -8.79
C ARG A 96 -4.76 -8.80 -8.60
N ALA A 97 -4.52 -7.68 -7.92
CA ALA A 97 -5.52 -6.65 -7.66
C ALA A 97 -5.70 -5.65 -8.81
N ASN A 98 -4.84 -5.66 -9.83
CA ASN A 98 -4.91 -4.74 -10.96
C ASN A 98 -6.21 -4.94 -11.76
N PRO A 99 -7.11 -3.95 -11.84
CA PRO A 99 -8.33 -4.08 -12.63
C PRO A 99 -8.08 -3.93 -14.14
N ASN A 100 -6.95 -3.38 -14.54
CA ASN A 100 -6.62 -3.05 -15.93
C ASN A 100 -5.55 -3.98 -16.54
N LYS A 101 -5.55 -5.27 -16.20
CA LYS A 101 -4.59 -6.27 -16.70
C LYS A 101 -4.52 -6.32 -18.24
N HIS A 102 -5.65 -6.05 -18.91
CA HIS A 102 -5.75 -6.01 -20.39
C HIS A 102 -4.92 -4.89 -21.05
N ILE A 103 -4.54 -3.86 -20.26
CA ILE A 103 -3.68 -2.76 -20.74
C ILE A 103 -2.21 -3.04 -20.44
N GLY A 104 -1.93 -3.61 -19.30
CA GLY A 104 -0.56 -3.91 -18.87
C GLY A 104 -0.45 -4.23 -17.39
N ILE A 105 0.79 -4.32 -16.94
CA ILE A 105 1.12 -4.59 -15.55
C ILE A 105 1.36 -3.31 -14.75
N ILE A 106 1.37 -3.47 -13.44
CA ILE A 106 1.87 -2.48 -12.50
C ILE A 106 3.29 -2.90 -12.13
N PRO A 107 4.33 -2.25 -12.69
CA PRO A 107 5.72 -2.71 -12.54
C PRO A 107 6.33 -2.34 -11.19
N SER A 108 5.87 -1.23 -10.60
CA SER A 108 6.36 -0.67 -9.34
C SER A 108 5.26 0.16 -8.69
N VAL A 109 5.51 0.69 -7.48
CA VAL A 109 4.59 1.57 -6.77
C VAL A 109 5.16 2.99 -6.65
N ASN A 110 4.34 3.95 -6.22
CA ASN A 110 4.79 5.32 -5.96
C ASN A 110 5.73 5.38 -4.75
N LEU A 111 6.31 6.56 -4.50
CA LEU A 111 7.25 6.80 -3.40
C LEU A 111 6.74 6.32 -2.04
N CYS A 112 5.47 6.56 -1.73
CA CYS A 112 4.88 6.19 -0.43
C CYS A 112 4.18 4.81 -0.43
N CYS A 113 4.28 4.04 -1.50
CA CYS A 113 3.79 2.66 -1.63
C CYS A 113 2.25 2.48 -1.58
N GLU A 114 1.45 3.54 -1.73
CA GLU A 114 -0.01 3.46 -1.65
C GLU A 114 -0.73 3.61 -3.00
N SER A 115 -0.16 4.37 -3.95
CA SER A 115 -0.84 4.74 -5.19
C SER A 115 -0.10 4.19 -6.39
N PHE A 116 -0.76 3.34 -7.16
CA PHE A 116 -0.17 2.72 -8.33
C PHE A 116 -1.22 2.29 -9.35
N SER A 117 -0.83 2.25 -10.60
CA SER A 117 -1.65 1.78 -11.73
C SER A 117 -0.73 1.29 -12.84
N VAL A 118 -1.32 0.80 -13.93
CA VAL A 118 -0.58 0.35 -15.10
C VAL A 118 0.28 1.47 -15.68
N VAL A 119 1.49 1.11 -16.09
CA VAL A 119 2.43 1.98 -16.78
C VAL A 119 2.76 1.36 -18.13
N VAL A 120 2.63 2.15 -19.20
CA VAL A 120 3.01 1.74 -20.56
C VAL A 120 4.00 2.78 -21.08
N PRO A 121 5.28 2.42 -21.25
CA PRO A 121 6.32 3.36 -21.68
C PRO A 121 5.91 4.15 -22.93
N GLY A 122 6.06 5.47 -22.88
CA GLY A 122 5.70 6.38 -23.96
C GLY A 122 4.20 6.55 -24.23
N LYS A 123 3.32 5.96 -23.40
CA LYS A 123 1.86 6.04 -23.58
C LYS A 123 1.10 6.40 -22.30
N LEU A 124 1.37 5.70 -21.19
CA LEU A 124 0.66 5.86 -19.93
C LEU A 124 1.65 5.92 -18.77
N ALA A 125 1.56 6.97 -17.97
CA ALA A 125 2.27 7.11 -16.70
C ALA A 125 1.27 7.46 -15.60
N HIS A 126 1.34 6.70 -14.47
CA HIS A 126 0.47 6.96 -13.33
C HIS A 126 0.80 8.30 -12.66
N SER A 127 -0.23 9.03 -12.24
CA SER A 127 -0.10 10.20 -11.37
C SER A 127 -1.04 10.05 -10.17
N CYS A 128 -0.57 10.45 -8.98
CA CYS A 128 -1.33 10.34 -7.75
C CYS A 128 -2.38 11.47 -7.67
N ASN A 129 -3.66 11.10 -7.59
CA ASN A 129 -4.79 12.00 -7.30
C ASN A 129 -5.38 11.53 -5.98
N LEU A 130 -4.99 12.14 -4.85
CA LEU A 130 -5.25 11.61 -3.51
C LEU A 130 -6.05 12.57 -2.65
N ALA A 131 -6.95 12.03 -1.82
CA ALA A 131 -7.62 12.70 -0.73
C ALA A 131 -7.83 11.71 0.43
N SER A 132 -7.99 12.22 1.66
CA SER A 132 -8.22 11.36 2.82
C SER A 132 -9.35 11.90 3.70
N VAL A 133 -10.25 11.01 4.10
CA VAL A 133 -11.36 11.28 5.02
C VAL A 133 -10.84 11.19 6.45
N ASN A 134 -11.13 12.21 7.27
CA ASN A 134 -10.69 12.28 8.66
C ASN A 134 -11.63 11.49 9.59
N LEU A 135 -11.28 10.24 9.90
CA LEU A 135 -12.06 9.36 10.78
C LEU A 135 -12.14 9.86 12.24
N ALA A 136 -11.27 10.79 12.64
CA ALA A 136 -11.31 11.38 13.98
C ALA A 136 -12.49 12.35 14.15
N GLN A 137 -13.03 12.89 13.04
CA GLN A 137 -14.05 13.94 13.05
C GLN A 137 -15.36 13.52 12.37
N VAL A 138 -15.30 12.54 11.46
CA VAL A 138 -16.48 12.06 10.73
C VAL A 138 -17.20 10.99 11.56
N GLU A 139 -18.48 11.19 11.79
CA GLU A 139 -19.33 10.19 12.44
C GLU A 139 -19.69 9.06 11.45
N ASP A 140 -20.09 7.90 12.01
CA ASP A 140 -20.31 6.69 11.19
C ASP A 140 -21.42 6.88 10.12
N ASP A 141 -22.44 7.70 10.40
CA ASP A 141 -23.55 8.04 9.48
C ASP A 141 -23.17 9.10 8.44
N GLU A 142 -22.12 9.89 8.67
CA GLU A 142 -21.58 10.87 7.72
C GLU A 142 -20.57 10.24 6.73
N LEU A 143 -20.01 9.06 7.07
CA LEU A 143 -18.99 8.40 6.26
C LEU A 143 -19.41 8.19 4.79
N PRO A 144 -20.67 7.79 4.46
CA PRO A 144 -21.11 7.66 3.08
C PRO A 144 -20.98 8.96 2.28
N GLU A 145 -21.47 10.07 2.82
CA GLU A 145 -21.44 11.38 2.16
C GLU A 145 -19.99 11.83 1.94
N MET A 146 -19.15 11.71 2.96
CA MET A 146 -17.72 12.09 2.87
C MET A 146 -16.96 11.27 1.83
N CYS A 147 -17.22 9.97 1.73
CA CYS A 147 -16.62 9.13 0.68
C CYS A 147 -17.08 9.57 -0.72
N HIS A 148 -18.39 9.83 -0.92
CA HIS A 148 -18.92 10.27 -2.21
C HIS A 148 -18.36 11.64 -2.62
N LEU A 149 -18.26 12.58 -1.68
CA LEU A 149 -17.66 13.90 -1.90
C LEU A 149 -16.17 13.80 -2.26
N ALA A 150 -15.40 12.96 -1.55
CA ALA A 150 -13.99 12.75 -1.83
C ALA A 150 -13.77 12.16 -3.23
N VAL A 151 -14.55 11.16 -3.63
CA VAL A 151 -14.52 10.58 -4.98
C VAL A 151 -14.84 11.66 -6.03
N ARG A 152 -15.89 12.44 -5.84
CA ARG A 152 -16.28 13.53 -6.75
C ARG A 152 -15.22 14.61 -6.83
N LEU A 153 -14.62 15.00 -5.70
CA LEU A 153 -13.54 15.98 -5.65
C LEU A 153 -12.35 15.55 -6.50
N LEU A 154 -11.91 14.29 -6.33
CA LEU A 154 -10.76 13.77 -7.07
C LEU A 154 -11.06 13.57 -8.56
N ASP A 155 -12.27 13.12 -8.91
CA ASP A 155 -12.68 13.02 -10.31
C ASP A 155 -12.71 14.41 -10.98
N ASN A 156 -13.20 15.45 -10.29
CA ASN A 156 -13.14 16.82 -10.77
C ASN A 156 -11.69 17.33 -10.88
N THR A 157 -10.82 16.97 -9.94
CA THR A 157 -9.40 17.37 -9.96
C THR A 157 -8.71 16.87 -11.23
N ILE A 158 -9.01 15.65 -11.67
CA ILE A 158 -8.50 15.11 -12.94
C ILE A 158 -8.88 16.02 -14.13
N ASP A 159 -10.09 16.55 -14.14
CA ASP A 159 -10.58 17.36 -15.26
C ASP A 159 -10.02 18.79 -15.27
N VAL A 160 -9.72 19.38 -14.10
CA VAL A 160 -9.22 20.75 -13.99
C VAL A 160 -7.69 20.82 -13.92
N THR A 161 -7.02 19.71 -13.66
CA THR A 161 -5.55 19.67 -13.54
C THR A 161 -4.90 19.24 -14.86
N THR A 162 -3.90 20.00 -15.30
CA THR A 162 -3.07 19.61 -16.45
C THR A 162 -1.77 18.98 -15.96
N ALA A 163 -1.65 17.66 -16.06
CA ALA A 163 -0.40 16.98 -15.78
C ALA A 163 0.71 17.43 -16.77
N PRO A 164 1.97 17.59 -16.31
CA PRO A 164 3.04 18.19 -17.12
C PRO A 164 3.46 17.31 -18.31
N ILE A 165 3.37 15.98 -18.19
CA ILE A 165 3.73 15.04 -19.27
C ILE A 165 2.50 14.44 -19.93
N GLU A 166 2.61 14.11 -21.21
CA GLU A 166 1.49 13.62 -22.00
C GLU A 166 1.02 12.25 -21.53
N GLU A 167 1.92 11.37 -21.16
CA GLU A 167 1.63 10.03 -20.66
C GLU A 167 0.75 10.07 -19.39
N ALA A 168 0.99 11.03 -18.51
CA ALA A 168 0.17 11.22 -17.31
C ALA A 168 -1.21 11.80 -17.65
N ARG A 169 -1.28 12.74 -18.61
CA ARG A 169 -2.58 13.23 -19.13
C ARG A 169 -3.39 12.10 -19.77
N ASN A 170 -2.75 11.25 -20.57
CA ASN A 170 -3.38 10.10 -21.20
C ASN A 170 -3.86 9.09 -20.17
N HIS A 171 -3.06 8.80 -19.14
CA HIS A 171 -3.44 7.93 -18.04
C HIS A 171 -4.68 8.50 -17.31
N ASN A 172 -4.63 9.76 -16.88
CA ASN A 172 -5.73 10.42 -16.19
C ASN A 172 -7.03 10.42 -17.02
N ARG A 173 -6.95 10.69 -18.31
CA ARG A 173 -8.13 10.72 -19.21
C ARG A 173 -8.74 9.34 -19.40
N ASN A 174 -7.91 8.31 -19.61
CA ASN A 174 -8.38 6.98 -20.00
C ASN A 174 -8.73 6.09 -18.81
N LEU A 175 -8.01 6.21 -17.68
CA LEU A 175 -8.16 5.35 -16.52
C LEU A 175 -8.83 6.04 -15.34
N ARG A 176 -8.75 7.37 -15.28
CA ARG A 176 -9.33 8.17 -14.18
C ARG A 176 -9.03 7.63 -12.79
N THR A 177 -7.77 7.24 -12.57
CA THR A 177 -7.32 6.66 -11.29
C THR A 177 -7.32 7.72 -10.20
N ILE A 178 -7.98 7.42 -9.10
CA ILE A 178 -8.00 8.23 -7.88
C ILE A 178 -7.63 7.36 -6.68
N GLY A 179 -7.33 7.99 -5.55
CA GLY A 179 -7.04 7.31 -4.31
C GLY A 179 -7.69 8.04 -3.13
N VAL A 180 -8.89 7.62 -2.76
CA VAL A 180 -9.51 8.06 -1.50
C VAL A 180 -8.93 7.22 -0.37
N GLY A 181 -8.37 7.89 0.62
CA GLY A 181 -7.84 7.26 1.83
C GLY A 181 -8.56 7.72 3.08
N VAL A 182 -7.99 7.33 4.21
CA VAL A 182 -8.42 7.78 5.53
C VAL A 182 -7.22 8.18 6.37
N LEU A 183 -7.42 9.06 7.32
CA LEU A 183 -6.48 9.40 8.38
C LEU A 183 -7.24 9.44 9.72
N GLY A 184 -6.54 9.47 10.84
CA GLY A 184 -7.16 9.50 12.16
C GLY A 184 -7.72 8.16 12.63
N LEU A 185 -7.27 7.02 12.08
CA LEU A 185 -7.76 5.71 12.54
C LEU A 185 -7.44 5.45 14.02
N ALA A 186 -6.26 5.84 14.50
CA ALA A 186 -5.92 5.65 15.91
C ALA A 186 -6.84 6.45 16.83
N ASP A 187 -7.24 7.66 16.42
CA ASP A 187 -8.22 8.49 17.14
C ASP A 187 -9.61 7.82 17.14
N TYR A 188 -10.04 7.32 15.97
CA TYR A 188 -11.30 6.59 15.84
C TYR A 188 -11.38 5.39 16.77
N LEU A 189 -10.30 4.60 16.83
CA LEU A 189 -10.20 3.43 17.71
C LEU A 189 -10.19 3.85 19.18
N ALA A 190 -9.37 4.84 19.55
CA ALA A 190 -9.25 5.33 20.92
C ALA A 190 -10.58 5.86 21.47
N LYS A 191 -11.32 6.67 20.69
CA LYS A 191 -12.64 7.18 21.06
C LYS A 191 -13.66 6.07 21.36
N ARG A 192 -13.52 4.91 20.71
CA ARG A 192 -14.44 3.77 20.83
C ARG A 192 -13.93 2.67 21.77
N GLY A 193 -12.78 2.88 22.43
CA GLY A 193 -12.14 1.86 23.28
C GLY A 193 -11.70 0.61 22.50
N LEU A 194 -11.49 0.75 21.20
CA LEU A 194 -11.03 -0.32 20.31
C LEU A 194 -9.51 -0.30 20.17
N ARG A 195 -8.96 -1.44 19.75
CA ARG A 195 -7.51 -1.65 19.58
C ARG A 195 -7.19 -2.21 18.19
N TYR A 196 -5.92 -2.15 17.77
CA TYR A 196 -5.48 -2.76 16.50
C TYR A 196 -5.65 -4.28 16.47
N GLN A 197 -5.81 -4.93 17.63
CA GLN A 197 -6.18 -6.35 17.74
C GLN A 197 -7.65 -6.62 17.40
N ASP A 198 -8.53 -5.61 17.42
CA ASP A 198 -9.96 -5.74 17.10
C ASP A 198 -10.21 -5.86 15.58
N LYS A 199 -9.53 -6.83 14.95
CA LYS A 199 -9.49 -7.06 13.50
C LYS A 199 -10.87 -7.12 12.84
N ARG A 200 -11.87 -7.64 13.55
CA ARG A 200 -13.25 -7.69 13.02
C ARG A 200 -13.82 -6.30 12.86
N LYS A 201 -13.63 -5.42 13.84
CA LYS A 201 -14.12 -4.03 13.81
C LYS A 201 -13.41 -3.21 12.72
N ILE A 202 -12.11 -3.37 12.61
CA ILE A 202 -11.31 -2.76 11.55
C ILE A 202 -11.80 -3.23 10.17
N ARG A 203 -12.04 -4.53 10.01
CA ARG A 203 -12.58 -5.10 8.77
C ARG A 203 -13.98 -4.54 8.44
N GLU A 204 -14.88 -4.45 9.41
CA GLU A 204 -16.23 -3.90 9.24
C GLU A 204 -16.16 -2.43 8.76
N LEU A 205 -15.32 -1.61 9.40
CA LEU A 205 -15.10 -0.22 9.01
C LEU A 205 -14.57 -0.09 7.56
N PHE A 206 -13.52 -0.83 7.22
CA PHE A 206 -12.92 -0.76 5.87
C PHE A 206 -13.78 -1.38 4.78
N LYS A 207 -14.60 -2.37 5.12
CA LYS A 207 -15.63 -2.91 4.23
C LYS A 207 -16.66 -1.84 3.88
N GLU A 208 -17.15 -1.09 4.88
CA GLU A 208 -18.09 0.01 4.69
C GLU A 208 -17.45 1.17 3.91
N PHE A 209 -16.27 1.62 4.32
CA PHE A 209 -15.50 2.63 3.59
C PHE A 209 -15.33 2.27 2.10
N SER A 210 -14.91 1.03 1.82
CA SER A 210 -14.75 0.53 0.45
C SER A 210 -16.06 0.54 -0.34
N TYR A 211 -17.15 0.06 0.29
CA TYR A 211 -18.46 0.06 -0.32
C TYR A 211 -18.89 1.48 -0.72
N GLN A 212 -18.71 2.46 0.18
CA GLN A 212 -19.12 3.84 -0.07
C GLN A 212 -18.24 4.53 -1.12
N CYS A 213 -16.92 4.31 -1.11
CA CYS A 213 -16.05 4.85 -2.16
C CYS A 213 -16.40 4.29 -3.54
N LEU A 214 -16.62 2.99 -3.65
CA LEU A 214 -17.04 2.35 -4.91
C LEU A 214 -18.44 2.82 -5.34
N MET A 215 -19.38 2.94 -4.42
CA MET A 215 -20.73 3.49 -4.70
C MET A 215 -20.63 4.92 -5.22
N GLY A 216 -19.81 5.78 -4.60
CA GLY A 216 -19.55 7.14 -5.10
C GLY A 216 -19.06 7.16 -6.54
N SER A 217 -18.13 6.27 -6.90
CA SER A 217 -17.61 6.15 -8.27
C SER A 217 -18.66 5.61 -9.27
N VAL A 218 -19.52 4.67 -8.83
CA VAL A 218 -20.63 4.17 -9.65
C VAL A 218 -21.70 5.25 -9.86
N LEU A 219 -22.02 6.02 -8.83
CA LEU A 219 -22.95 7.15 -8.94
C LEU A 219 -22.42 8.25 -9.88
N LEU A 220 -21.12 8.50 -9.86
CA LEU A 220 -20.48 9.39 -10.85
C LEU A 220 -20.52 8.81 -12.26
N ALA A 221 -20.36 7.49 -12.42
CA ALA A 221 -20.52 6.85 -13.72
C ALA A 221 -21.94 7.01 -14.26
N LYS A 222 -22.97 6.97 -13.42
CA LYS A 222 -24.36 7.28 -13.81
C LYS A 222 -24.51 8.70 -14.34
N GLU A 223 -23.77 9.68 -13.78
CA GLU A 223 -23.84 11.08 -14.19
C GLU A 223 -23.00 11.38 -15.46
N ARG A 224 -21.80 10.77 -15.57
CA ARG A 224 -20.73 11.19 -16.48
C ARG A 224 -20.21 10.08 -17.39
N GLY A 225 -20.75 8.88 -17.30
CA GLY A 225 -20.22 7.67 -17.95
C GLY A 225 -19.06 7.03 -17.18
N SER A 226 -18.80 5.78 -17.46
CA SER A 226 -17.67 5.02 -16.94
C SER A 226 -16.32 5.55 -17.48
N TYR A 227 -15.21 5.11 -16.87
CA TYR A 227 -13.89 5.46 -17.41
C TYR A 227 -13.70 4.85 -18.82
N PRO A 228 -13.01 5.55 -19.76
CA PRO A 228 -12.96 5.15 -21.17
C PRO A 228 -12.39 3.74 -21.41
N ALA A 229 -11.39 3.33 -20.65
CA ALA A 229 -10.71 2.05 -20.83
C ALA A 229 -11.36 0.87 -20.06
N ILE A 230 -12.63 0.97 -19.67
CA ILE A 230 -13.32 -0.06 -18.86
C ILE A 230 -13.49 -1.39 -19.59
N ASN A 231 -13.61 -1.36 -20.93
CA ASN A 231 -13.83 -2.57 -21.72
C ASN A 231 -12.66 -3.55 -21.54
N SER A 232 -12.97 -4.83 -21.35
CA SER A 232 -12.02 -5.91 -21.09
C SER A 232 -11.25 -5.81 -19.75
N SER A 233 -11.56 -4.82 -18.92
CA SER A 233 -11.06 -4.75 -17.56
C SER A 233 -11.78 -5.75 -16.63
N GLU A 234 -11.27 -5.95 -15.42
CA GLU A 234 -11.99 -6.71 -14.37
C GLU A 234 -13.39 -6.12 -14.13
N TYR A 235 -13.51 -4.79 -14.15
CA TYR A 235 -14.82 -4.14 -14.07
C TYR A 235 -15.68 -4.43 -15.29
N GLY A 236 -15.14 -4.38 -16.49
CA GLY A 236 -15.87 -4.75 -17.72
C GLY A 236 -16.35 -6.19 -17.72
N MET A 237 -15.67 -7.08 -17.00
CA MET A 237 -16.06 -8.47 -16.77
C MET A 237 -17.01 -8.65 -15.58
N GLY A 238 -17.41 -7.59 -14.90
CA GLY A 238 -18.33 -7.64 -13.77
C GLY A 238 -17.68 -7.91 -12.40
N ASN A 239 -16.35 -7.80 -12.29
CA ASN A 239 -15.63 -8.04 -11.06
C ASN A 239 -15.28 -6.73 -10.34
N ILE A 240 -15.63 -6.62 -9.06
CA ILE A 240 -15.24 -5.51 -8.19
C ILE A 240 -14.26 -6.03 -7.14
N LEU A 241 -13.09 -5.40 -7.00
CA LEU A 241 -12.00 -5.86 -6.13
C LEU A 241 -11.64 -7.34 -6.39
N GLY A 242 -11.59 -7.75 -7.66
CA GLY A 242 -11.31 -9.12 -8.08
C GLY A 242 -12.37 -10.15 -7.67
N LYS A 243 -13.61 -9.72 -7.38
CA LYS A 243 -14.71 -10.58 -6.96
C LYS A 243 -15.97 -10.31 -7.75
N SER A 244 -16.61 -11.39 -8.19
CA SER A 244 -17.91 -11.35 -8.86
C SER A 244 -19.04 -11.04 -7.87
N ARG A 245 -20.24 -10.73 -8.41
CA ARG A 245 -21.46 -10.49 -7.64
C ARG A 245 -21.77 -11.64 -6.66
N SER A 246 -21.62 -12.89 -7.06
CA SER A 246 -21.90 -14.05 -6.21
C SER A 246 -21.00 -14.13 -4.97
N GLN A 247 -19.79 -13.59 -5.08
CA GLN A 247 -18.82 -13.53 -3.98
C GLN A 247 -19.03 -12.30 -3.06
N ARG A 248 -19.90 -11.36 -3.45
CA ARG A 248 -20.24 -10.13 -2.72
C ARG A 248 -21.73 -9.86 -2.74
N SER A 249 -22.53 -10.91 -2.45
CA SER A 249 -24.00 -10.83 -2.44
C SER A 249 -24.54 -9.75 -1.49
N GLU A 250 -23.80 -9.44 -0.42
CA GLU A 250 -24.14 -8.36 0.52
C GLU A 250 -24.07 -6.96 -0.10
N TRP A 251 -23.39 -6.80 -1.26
CA TRP A 251 -23.28 -5.53 -1.99
C TRP A 251 -24.25 -5.42 -3.17
N LYS A 252 -25.40 -6.06 -3.05
CA LYS A 252 -26.38 -6.15 -4.15
C LYS A 252 -26.71 -4.79 -4.76
N ALA A 253 -26.96 -3.77 -3.94
CA ALA A 253 -27.32 -2.43 -4.43
C ALA A 253 -26.19 -1.78 -5.25
N LEU A 254 -24.94 -1.98 -4.86
CA LEU A 254 -23.78 -1.54 -5.62
C LEU A 254 -23.72 -2.23 -6.99
N TYR A 255 -23.83 -3.57 -7.00
CA TYR A 255 -23.73 -4.34 -8.24
C TYR A 255 -24.90 -4.08 -9.19
N ASP A 256 -26.11 -3.83 -8.68
CA ASP A 256 -27.30 -3.50 -9.49
C ASP A 256 -27.08 -2.17 -10.27
N LEU A 257 -26.48 -1.18 -9.63
CA LEU A 257 -26.12 0.08 -10.30
C LEU A 257 -24.89 -0.06 -11.20
N PHE A 258 -23.88 -0.78 -10.72
CA PHE A 258 -22.65 -1.03 -11.45
C PHE A 258 -22.88 -1.76 -12.79
N ASP A 259 -23.75 -2.77 -12.81
CA ASP A 259 -24.08 -3.52 -14.04
C ASP A 259 -24.72 -2.59 -15.11
N PHE A 260 -25.36 -1.52 -14.69
CA PHE A 260 -26.07 -0.60 -15.58
C PHE A 260 -25.18 0.55 -16.05
N TYR A 261 -24.36 1.11 -15.13
CA TYR A 261 -23.63 2.36 -15.35
C TYR A 261 -22.11 2.16 -15.42
N GLY A 262 -21.60 1.00 -15.05
CA GLY A 262 -20.16 0.79 -14.85
C GLY A 262 -19.62 1.55 -13.64
N ILE A 263 -18.33 1.90 -13.68
CA ILE A 263 -17.63 2.66 -12.67
C ILE A 263 -16.83 3.80 -13.29
N ARG A 264 -16.77 4.96 -12.63
CA ARG A 264 -16.13 6.18 -13.17
C ARG A 264 -14.60 6.13 -13.11
N ASN A 265 -14.03 5.48 -12.10
CA ASN A 265 -12.61 5.48 -11.78
C ASN A 265 -12.06 4.06 -11.77
N SER A 266 -10.94 3.82 -12.43
CA SER A 266 -10.35 2.48 -12.55
C SER A 266 -9.68 1.98 -11.26
N HIS A 267 -9.24 2.89 -10.40
CA HIS A 267 -8.89 2.66 -9.00
C HIS A 267 -9.53 3.77 -8.19
N VAL A 268 -9.94 3.46 -6.97
CA VAL A 268 -10.74 4.38 -6.15
C VAL A 268 -10.08 4.69 -4.82
N MET A 269 -9.32 3.76 -4.25
CA MET A 269 -8.83 3.87 -2.87
C MET A 269 -7.31 3.72 -2.78
N ALA A 270 -6.68 4.57 -1.95
CA ALA A 270 -5.27 4.52 -1.57
C ALA A 270 -5.09 5.10 -0.18
N ILE A 271 -4.30 4.46 0.68
CA ILE A 271 -4.08 4.94 2.05
C ILE A 271 -2.69 5.55 2.15
N ALA A 272 -2.65 6.88 2.07
CA ALA A 272 -1.43 7.68 2.14
C ALA A 272 -0.89 7.83 3.58
N PRO A 273 0.39 8.23 3.76
CA PRO A 273 0.96 8.42 5.11
C PRO A 273 0.32 9.60 5.85
N ASN A 274 -0.09 10.66 5.16
CA ASN A 274 -0.78 11.86 5.68
C ASN A 274 -0.03 12.62 6.78
N THR A 275 1.30 12.60 6.81
CA THR A 275 2.13 13.15 7.89
C THR A 275 1.82 14.64 8.14
N SER A 276 1.93 15.49 7.12
CA SER A 276 1.65 16.93 7.26
C SER A 276 0.15 17.23 7.33
N SER A 277 -0.68 16.51 6.53
CA SER A 277 -2.13 16.71 6.51
C SER A 277 -2.77 16.41 7.85
N SER A 278 -2.29 15.40 8.58
CA SER A 278 -2.81 15.07 9.91
C SER A 278 -2.58 16.17 10.95
N LEU A 279 -1.45 16.89 10.85
CA LEU A 279 -1.15 18.04 11.72
C LEU A 279 -2.15 19.18 11.49
N ILE A 280 -2.42 19.50 10.22
CA ILE A 280 -3.40 20.53 9.84
C ILE A 280 -4.80 20.14 10.28
N GLN A 281 -5.14 18.86 10.14
CA GLN A 281 -6.46 18.31 10.45
C GLN A 281 -6.66 18.02 11.95
N GLY A 282 -5.63 18.12 12.78
CA GLY A 282 -5.71 17.83 14.21
C GLY A 282 -6.08 16.38 14.53
N CYS A 283 -5.49 15.42 13.80
CA CYS A 283 -5.73 13.98 13.99
C CYS A 283 -4.42 13.19 13.86
N THR A 284 -4.46 11.89 14.16
CA THR A 284 -3.35 10.98 13.92
C THR A 284 -3.18 10.70 12.42
N ALA A 285 -1.94 10.46 11.99
CA ALA A 285 -1.62 10.22 10.60
C ALA A 285 -2.09 8.83 10.13
N SER A 286 -2.63 8.77 8.91
CA SER A 286 -2.94 7.51 8.22
C SER A 286 -3.79 6.54 9.05
N VAL A 287 -3.48 5.24 8.94
CA VAL A 287 -4.16 4.12 9.62
C VAL A 287 -3.26 3.41 10.64
N LEU A 288 -2.09 3.97 10.89
CA LEU A 288 -1.13 3.38 11.81
C LEU A 288 -1.34 3.85 13.24
N PRO A 289 -0.90 3.07 14.25
CA PRO A 289 -0.77 3.58 15.60
C PRO A 289 0.18 4.79 15.61
N PRO A 290 -0.07 5.85 16.40
CA PRO A 290 0.90 6.91 16.57
C PRO A 290 2.21 6.34 17.11
N TYR A 291 3.32 6.92 16.70
CA TYR A 291 4.64 6.49 17.15
C TYR A 291 4.70 6.46 18.69
N ALA A 292 4.36 7.57 19.33
CA ALA A 292 4.16 7.71 20.76
C ALA A 292 2.96 8.64 21.02
N LYS A 293 2.39 8.58 22.23
CA LYS A 293 1.31 9.48 22.65
C LYS A 293 1.76 10.93 22.75
N PHE A 294 3.04 11.11 23.05
CA PHE A 294 3.70 12.39 23.18
C PHE A 294 5.15 12.26 22.71
N ASN A 295 5.55 13.08 21.75
CA ASN A 295 6.91 13.07 21.20
C ASN A 295 7.34 14.47 20.74
N ALA A 296 8.64 14.69 20.69
CA ALA A 296 9.22 15.84 19.99
C ALA A 296 9.41 15.50 18.51
N GLU A 297 8.99 16.37 17.64
CA GLU A 297 9.22 16.28 16.19
C GLU A 297 10.18 17.39 15.80
N SER A 298 11.34 17.01 15.26
CA SER A 298 12.36 17.97 14.83
C SER A 298 11.94 18.54 13.47
N LEU A 299 11.59 19.80 13.45
CA LEU A 299 11.37 20.56 12.22
C LEU A 299 12.64 21.42 11.99
N GLY A 300 13.00 21.67 10.74
CA GLY A 300 14.26 22.35 10.38
C GLY A 300 14.54 23.70 11.09
N LYS A 301 13.66 24.20 11.95
CA LYS A 301 13.79 25.41 12.78
C LYS A 301 13.67 25.15 14.29
N GLY A 302 13.63 23.89 14.73
CA GLY A 302 13.53 23.51 16.14
C GLY A 302 12.54 22.39 16.39
N ASP A 303 12.51 21.87 17.61
CA ASP A 303 11.66 20.77 18.02
C ASP A 303 10.24 21.26 18.35
N VAL A 304 9.25 20.59 17.81
CA VAL A 304 7.83 20.81 18.12
C VAL A 304 7.32 19.63 18.95
N MET A 305 6.79 19.95 20.12
CA MET A 305 6.16 18.95 20.96
C MET A 305 4.80 18.57 20.40
N LYS A 306 4.63 17.30 20.07
CA LYS A 306 3.41 16.73 19.49
C LYS A 306 2.78 15.74 20.47
N ALA A 307 1.49 15.89 20.70
CA ALA A 307 0.68 14.94 21.44
C ALA A 307 -0.42 14.38 20.52
N VAL A 308 -0.89 13.17 20.82
CA VAL A 308 -2.10 12.68 20.14
C VAL A 308 -3.28 13.62 20.48
N PRO A 309 -4.18 13.91 19.50
CA PRO A 309 -5.16 14.99 19.62
C PRO A 309 -6.08 14.88 20.84
N PHE A 310 -6.51 13.69 21.20
CA PHE A 310 -7.45 13.43 22.29
C PHE A 310 -6.76 12.79 23.51
N LEU A 311 -5.52 13.22 23.80
CA LEU A 311 -4.70 12.66 24.89
C LEU A 311 -5.37 12.75 26.26
N ARG A 312 -6.07 13.86 26.54
CA ARG A 312 -6.72 14.10 27.84
C ARG A 312 -7.93 13.20 28.06
N GLU A 313 -8.73 13.00 27.00
CA GLU A 313 -9.98 12.26 27.08
C GLU A 313 -9.79 10.75 26.89
N TYR A 314 -8.91 10.35 25.98
CA TYR A 314 -8.76 8.95 25.54
C TYR A 314 -7.32 8.45 25.57
N GLY A 315 -6.43 9.11 26.31
CA GLY A 315 -5.00 8.80 26.34
C GLY A 315 -4.69 7.33 26.66
N ASP A 316 -5.46 6.71 27.56
CA ASP A 316 -5.26 5.31 27.97
C ASP A 316 -5.66 4.30 26.86
N ASN A 317 -6.51 4.74 25.92
CA ASN A 317 -6.97 3.90 24.82
C ASN A 317 -6.01 3.90 23.62
N TYR A 318 -5.16 4.92 23.47
CA TYR A 318 -4.18 4.95 22.38
C TYR A 318 -3.12 3.87 22.56
N GLN A 319 -2.85 3.16 21.48
CA GLN A 319 -1.72 2.25 21.38
C GLN A 319 -0.57 2.96 20.66
N GLU A 320 0.64 2.82 21.17
CA GLU A 320 1.85 3.41 20.59
C GLU A 320 2.54 2.38 19.69
N ASN A 321 2.90 2.77 18.46
CA ASN A 321 3.50 1.87 17.49
C ASN A 321 4.79 1.23 18.02
N GLN A 322 5.65 2.03 18.65
CA GLN A 322 6.90 1.56 19.25
C GLN A 322 6.75 0.55 20.40
N ARG A 323 5.53 0.42 20.96
CA ARG A 323 5.22 -0.52 22.06
C ARG A 323 4.48 -1.78 21.61
N LEU A 324 4.08 -1.84 20.33
CA LEU A 324 3.33 -2.96 19.77
C LEU A 324 4.25 -3.98 19.10
N GLU A 325 3.93 -5.26 19.25
CA GLU A 325 4.48 -6.27 18.35
C GLU A 325 4.04 -5.96 16.91
N GLN A 326 4.99 -5.81 16.00
CA GLN A 326 4.70 -5.34 14.64
C GLN A 326 3.83 -6.32 13.82
N ARG A 327 3.79 -7.60 14.20
CA ARG A 327 2.81 -8.56 13.64
C ARG A 327 1.35 -8.14 13.88
N ILE A 328 1.06 -7.39 14.95
CA ILE A 328 -0.30 -6.86 15.22
C ILE A 328 -0.64 -5.80 14.18
N VAL A 329 0.31 -4.90 13.88
CA VAL A 329 0.15 -3.87 12.85
C VAL A 329 -0.05 -4.52 11.48
N VAL A 330 0.82 -5.47 11.09
CA VAL A 330 0.68 -6.24 9.84
C VAL A 330 -0.69 -6.89 9.72
N ASP A 331 -1.18 -7.53 10.78
CA ASP A 331 -2.48 -8.19 10.77
C ASP A 331 -3.64 -7.21 10.60
N ALA A 332 -3.58 -6.06 11.28
CA ALA A 332 -4.61 -5.02 11.14
C ALA A 332 -4.62 -4.45 9.70
N ILE A 333 -3.45 -4.10 9.18
CA ILE A 333 -3.31 -3.62 7.80
C ILE A 333 -3.77 -4.67 6.78
N ALA A 334 -3.49 -5.96 7.02
CA ALA A 334 -3.96 -7.04 6.15
C ALA A 334 -5.48 -7.15 6.10
N GLU A 335 -6.19 -6.83 7.19
CA GLU A 335 -7.65 -6.77 7.16
C GLU A 335 -8.18 -5.58 6.34
N MET A 336 -7.49 -4.44 6.39
CA MET A 336 -7.80 -3.25 5.59
C MET A 336 -7.51 -3.47 4.10
N GLN A 337 -6.34 -4.07 3.77
CA GLN A 337 -5.89 -4.28 2.39
C GLN A 337 -6.86 -5.13 1.54
N LYS A 338 -7.68 -5.97 2.17
CA LYS A 338 -8.74 -6.73 1.48
C LYS A 338 -9.82 -5.84 0.84
N TRP A 339 -9.88 -4.58 1.25
CA TRP A 339 -10.90 -3.62 0.89
C TRP A 339 -10.35 -2.39 0.17
N VAL A 340 -9.03 -2.26 0.05
CA VAL A 340 -8.34 -1.18 -0.65
C VAL A 340 -7.78 -1.71 -1.96
N ASP A 341 -8.19 -1.13 -3.08
CA ASP A 341 -7.81 -1.60 -4.43
C ASP A 341 -6.35 -1.28 -4.79
N THR A 342 -5.78 -0.17 -4.31
CA THR A 342 -4.35 0.07 -4.43
C THR A 342 -3.61 -0.31 -3.13
N GLY A 343 -2.69 0.50 -2.62
CA GLY A 343 -1.85 0.18 -1.48
C GLY A 343 -2.23 0.91 -0.19
N ILE A 344 -1.52 0.53 0.85
CA ILE A 344 -1.53 1.17 2.17
C ILE A 344 -0.08 1.42 2.55
N SER A 345 0.28 2.68 2.84
CA SER A 345 1.61 3.05 3.30
C SER A 345 1.86 2.50 4.70
N MET A 346 2.36 1.27 4.77
CA MET A 346 2.61 0.58 6.02
C MET A 346 4.03 0.82 6.50
N GLU A 347 4.16 1.41 7.67
CA GLU A 347 5.41 1.58 8.38
C GLU A 347 5.46 0.64 9.58
N LEU A 348 6.57 -0.06 9.76
CA LEU A 348 6.84 -0.93 10.89
C LEU A 348 7.88 -0.27 11.80
N VAL A 349 7.67 -0.33 13.12
CA VAL A 349 8.52 0.29 14.13
C VAL A 349 8.98 -0.76 15.13
N PHE A 350 10.26 -1.10 15.13
CA PHE A 350 10.85 -2.02 16.08
C PHE A 350 11.64 -1.23 17.13
N ASN A 351 11.17 -1.20 18.36
CA ASN A 351 11.91 -0.61 19.46
C ASN A 351 12.86 -1.65 20.06
N LEU A 352 14.15 -1.39 20.00
CA LEU A 352 15.21 -2.28 20.50
C LEU A 352 15.39 -2.19 22.01
N ASN A 353 14.68 -1.28 22.69
CA ASN A 353 14.63 -1.21 24.16
C ASN A 353 13.58 -2.20 24.68
N PRO A 354 14.00 -3.28 25.40
CA PRO A 354 13.08 -4.29 25.90
C PRO A 354 12.10 -3.75 26.98
N ASP A 355 12.43 -2.65 27.62
CA ASP A 355 11.54 -2.02 28.61
C ASP A 355 10.37 -1.26 27.94
N VAL A 356 10.48 -0.98 26.66
CA VAL A 356 9.48 -0.25 25.86
C VAL A 356 8.69 -1.18 24.96
N TYR A 357 9.39 -2.06 24.24
CA TYR A 357 8.76 -2.92 23.22
C TYR A 357 7.99 -4.07 23.86
N ALA A 358 6.73 -4.20 23.46
CA ALA A 358 5.83 -5.33 23.77
C ALA A 358 6.14 -6.00 25.13
N PRO A 359 5.80 -5.39 26.24
CA PRO A 359 6.41 -5.45 27.57
C PRO A 359 7.32 -6.66 27.79
N ASN A 360 8.60 -6.39 27.95
CA ASN A 360 9.68 -7.35 28.23
C ASN A 360 10.09 -8.27 27.03
N LYS A 361 9.85 -7.85 25.78
CA LYS A 361 10.31 -8.55 24.61
C LYS A 361 11.55 -7.89 24.00
N THR A 362 12.58 -8.67 23.77
CA THR A 362 13.73 -8.25 22.97
C THR A 362 13.40 -8.47 21.49
N VAL A 363 13.65 -7.48 20.65
CA VAL A 363 13.56 -7.63 19.19
C VAL A 363 14.86 -8.24 18.70
N ASP A 364 14.77 -9.29 17.92
CA ASP A 364 15.88 -9.88 17.21
C ASP A 364 15.67 -9.84 15.66
N ALA A 365 16.68 -10.24 14.91
CA ALA A 365 16.61 -10.26 13.45
C ALA A 365 15.49 -11.19 12.92
N SER A 366 15.17 -12.25 13.68
CA SER A 366 14.10 -13.19 13.28
C SER A 366 12.72 -12.56 13.41
N ASP A 367 12.48 -11.68 14.39
CA ASP A 367 11.22 -10.95 14.52
C ASP A 367 10.94 -10.06 13.31
N ILE A 368 11.97 -9.39 12.78
CA ILE A 368 11.89 -8.53 11.61
C ILE A 368 11.62 -9.37 10.35
N TYR A 369 12.42 -10.44 10.19
CA TYR A 369 12.27 -11.37 9.08
C TYR A 369 10.87 -12.01 9.05
N ASP A 370 10.41 -12.55 10.16
CA ASP A 370 9.09 -13.19 10.28
C ASP A 370 7.94 -12.20 10.08
N THR A 371 8.12 -10.94 10.52
CA THR A 371 7.13 -9.88 10.29
C THR A 371 7.05 -9.51 8.80
N ALA A 372 8.17 -9.43 8.10
CA ALA A 372 8.21 -9.17 6.66
C ALA A 372 7.60 -10.33 5.85
N LEU A 373 7.94 -11.59 6.19
CA LEU A 373 7.30 -12.77 5.60
C LEU A 373 5.79 -12.80 5.89
N ARG A 374 5.39 -12.42 7.10
CA ARG A 374 3.98 -12.32 7.45
C ARG A 374 3.25 -11.31 6.58
N ALA A 375 3.84 -10.15 6.31
CA ALA A 375 3.26 -9.14 5.43
C ALA A 375 2.96 -9.74 4.04
N TRP A 376 3.94 -10.42 3.43
CA TRP A 376 3.75 -11.12 2.16
C TRP A 376 2.67 -12.22 2.24
N ARG A 377 2.76 -13.13 3.20
CA ARG A 377 1.78 -14.24 3.39
C ARG A 377 0.36 -13.75 3.62
N ARG A 378 0.20 -12.58 4.22
CA ARG A 378 -1.10 -11.94 4.46
C ARG A 378 -1.63 -11.18 3.25
N GLY A 379 -0.87 -11.14 2.14
CA GLY A 379 -1.27 -10.52 0.88
C GLY A 379 -1.21 -8.99 0.90
N LEU A 380 -0.33 -8.41 1.72
CA LEU A 380 -0.03 -6.99 1.64
C LEU A 380 0.65 -6.71 0.30
N LYS A 381 0.54 -5.47 -0.15
CA LYS A 381 1.10 -5.04 -1.45
C LYS A 381 2.48 -4.40 -1.31
N ALA A 382 2.79 -3.83 -0.13
CA ALA A 382 4.09 -3.22 0.11
C ALA A 382 4.41 -3.10 1.61
N ILE A 383 5.71 -2.94 1.91
CA ILE A 383 6.25 -2.42 3.16
C ILE A 383 6.94 -1.10 2.82
N TYR A 384 6.47 0.00 3.41
CA TYR A 384 7.00 1.34 3.18
C TYR A 384 8.31 1.52 3.95
N TYR A 385 8.25 1.73 5.27
CA TYR A 385 9.43 1.82 6.12
C TYR A 385 9.51 0.68 7.11
N ILE A 386 10.73 0.23 7.41
CA ILE A 386 11.06 -0.44 8.66
C ILE A 386 11.98 0.50 9.44
N ARG A 387 11.56 0.93 10.62
CA ARG A 387 12.31 1.80 11.50
C ARG A 387 12.72 1.05 12.76
N THR A 388 13.94 1.29 13.22
CA THR A 388 14.42 0.82 14.52
C THR A 388 14.66 1.99 15.46
N VAL A 389 14.33 1.81 16.72
CA VAL A 389 14.50 2.81 17.77
C VAL A 389 15.28 2.18 18.94
N LYS A 390 16.29 2.84 19.44
CA LYS A 390 17.16 2.29 20.50
C LYS A 390 16.84 2.76 21.91
N GLU A 391 16.13 3.87 22.09
CA GLU A 391 15.93 4.49 23.38
C GLU A 391 14.50 4.96 23.58
N ASP A 392 14.10 5.14 24.86
CA ASP A 392 12.88 5.85 25.26
C ASP A 392 13.07 7.38 25.07
N ARG A 393 13.79 7.76 24.03
CA ARG A 393 13.91 9.17 23.69
C ARG A 393 12.56 9.66 23.18
N LEU A 394 12.15 10.77 23.72
CA LEU A 394 11.35 11.80 23.05
C LEU A 394 12.16 12.24 21.79
N SER A 395 12.39 11.31 20.86
CA SER A 395 13.46 11.47 19.89
C SER A 395 12.91 11.63 18.48
N GLU A 396 13.58 12.51 17.85
CA GLU A 396 13.90 12.60 16.44
C GLU A 396 13.40 11.41 15.63
N VAL A 397 12.17 11.48 15.22
CA VAL A 397 11.80 10.91 13.95
C VAL A 397 12.41 11.89 12.95
N ASP A 398 13.56 11.54 12.37
CA ASP A 398 14.00 12.17 11.15
C ASP A 398 12.86 12.07 10.15
N GLY A 399 12.00 13.10 10.20
CA GLY A 399 10.91 13.23 9.25
C GLY A 399 11.50 13.19 7.85
N CYS A 400 10.82 12.59 6.93
CA CYS A 400 11.00 12.91 5.52
C CYS A 400 10.96 14.44 5.42
N GLY A 401 12.15 15.04 5.41
CA GLY A 401 12.26 16.47 5.18
C GLY A 401 11.67 16.78 3.81
N ASP A 402 10.76 17.72 3.81
CA ASP A 402 10.37 18.59 2.69
C ASP A 402 10.12 17.99 1.30
N SER A 403 9.61 16.77 1.15
CA SER A 403 9.29 16.24 -0.19
C SER A 403 8.09 15.32 -0.26
N CYS A 404 6.97 15.72 0.36
CA CYS A 404 5.63 15.22 0.02
C CYS A 404 4.64 16.37 -0.07
#